data_4a64cd4c30138ad3039568b050b957dd
#
_entry.id   4a64cd4c30138ad3039568b050b957dd
#
_cell.length_a   1.000
_cell.length_b   1.000
_cell.length_c   1.000
_cell.angle_alpha   90.00
_cell.angle_beta   90.00
_cell.angle_gamma   90.00
#
_symmetry.space_group_name_H-M   'P 1'
#
loop_
_entity.id
_entity.type
_entity.pdbx_description
1 polymer ?
#
loop_
_entity_poly.entity_id
_entity_poly.type
_entity_poly.pdbx_seq_one_letter_code
_entity_poly.pdbx_strand_id
1 'polypeptide(L)'
;MQTQTGDDLIQRLLTHAADDAVVGPASNDLLDEFWAGYPVTNLVRLLHSGDDKLVRTGAWLLSELGELGGALIGEVPALLSHPLRQVRFFAIDVVLVNGRTWNGPLIAQTMNLSLDPESAVRWKVLGFLFEASTEQLRAGAMSLEPGRVKEPAEWLVRHDDEQPDPRDVVARLEGPDLVARLFAAAVAARWSEEDPNLLMHAAAAEDEEIRSFAQGLLEDED
;
A
#
# COMPACT_ATOMS: atom_id res chain seq x y z
N MET A 1 -13.12 -26.97 17.45
CA MET A 1 -11.98 -27.64 16.79
C MET A 1 -11.18 -26.67 15.91
N GLN A 2 -11.79 -25.84 15.04
CA GLN A 2 -11.08 -24.85 14.20
C GLN A 2 -10.28 -23.82 15.00
N THR A 3 -10.80 -23.30 16.10
CA THR A 3 -10.09 -22.32 16.95
C THR A 3 -8.81 -22.88 17.57
N GLN A 4 -8.74 -24.18 17.87
CA GLN A 4 -7.56 -24.81 18.47
C GLN A 4 -6.39 -24.85 17.46
N THR A 5 -6.65 -25.21 16.20
CA THR A 5 -5.60 -25.27 15.15
C THR A 5 -4.97 -23.89 14.93
N GLY A 6 -5.78 -22.82 14.79
CA GLY A 6 -5.29 -21.46 14.63
C GLY A 6 -4.47 -20.98 15.83
N ASP A 7 -4.89 -21.28 17.05
CA ASP A 7 -4.14 -20.97 18.27
C ASP A 7 -2.78 -21.69 18.34
N ASP A 8 -2.74 -22.97 17.95
CA ASP A 8 -1.53 -23.78 17.92
C ASP A 8 -0.55 -23.23 16.85
N LEU A 9 -1.04 -22.78 15.68
CA LEU A 9 -0.23 -22.15 14.63
C LEU A 9 0.35 -20.82 15.10
N ILE A 10 -0.44 -19.94 15.70
CA ILE A 10 0.09 -18.69 16.28
C ILE A 10 1.16 -19.00 17.34
N GLN A 11 0.91 -19.97 18.24
CA GLN A 11 1.88 -20.33 19.25
C GLN A 11 3.18 -20.90 18.64
N ARG A 12 3.05 -21.66 17.56
CA ARG A 12 4.20 -22.19 16.80
C ARG A 12 5.03 -21.06 16.19
N LEU A 13 4.38 -20.06 15.59
CA LEU A 13 5.07 -18.87 15.07
C LEU A 13 5.78 -18.10 16.17
N LEU A 14 5.11 -17.83 17.31
CA LEU A 14 5.71 -17.14 18.46
C LEU A 14 6.92 -17.86 19.04
N THR A 15 6.92 -19.20 19.02
CA THR A 15 7.99 -20.01 19.61
C THR A 15 9.18 -20.16 18.65
N HIS A 16 8.96 -20.13 17.34
CA HIS A 16 9.96 -20.45 16.31
C HIS A 16 10.22 -19.27 15.36
N ALA A 17 10.08 -18.02 15.82
CA ALA A 17 10.22 -16.80 15.02
C ALA A 17 11.54 -16.71 14.20
N ALA A 18 12.61 -17.37 14.68
CA ALA A 18 13.92 -17.38 14.02
C ALA A 18 14.08 -18.46 12.94
N ASP A 19 13.15 -19.43 12.86
CA ASP A 19 13.24 -20.58 11.96
C ASP A 19 12.34 -20.39 10.74
N ASP A 20 12.92 -19.91 9.63
CA ASP A 20 12.19 -19.64 8.39
C ASP A 20 11.55 -20.93 7.80
N ALA A 21 12.12 -22.13 8.08
CA ALA A 21 11.54 -23.39 7.64
C ALA A 21 10.25 -23.76 8.38
N VAL A 22 10.03 -23.16 9.55
CA VAL A 22 8.79 -23.28 10.35
C VAL A 22 7.85 -22.13 10.04
N VAL A 23 8.36 -20.89 9.99
CA VAL A 23 7.56 -19.66 9.85
C VAL A 23 6.78 -19.66 8.54
N GLY A 24 7.42 -19.95 7.41
CA GLY A 24 6.77 -19.92 6.10
C GLY A 24 5.55 -20.84 6.02
N PRO A 25 5.70 -22.16 6.19
CA PRO A 25 4.56 -23.09 6.17
C PRO A 25 3.48 -22.75 7.21
N ALA A 26 3.87 -22.46 8.47
CA ALA A 26 2.90 -22.16 9.51
C ALA A 26 2.09 -20.86 9.24
N SER A 27 2.70 -19.90 8.54
CA SER A 27 1.99 -18.66 8.15
C SER A 27 0.95 -18.94 7.06
N ASN A 28 1.28 -19.78 6.07
CA ASN A 28 0.31 -20.15 5.04
C ASN A 28 -0.84 -20.97 5.64
N ASP A 29 -0.53 -21.95 6.50
CA ASP A 29 -1.56 -22.73 7.19
C ASP A 29 -2.46 -21.82 8.05
N LEU A 30 -1.90 -20.79 8.70
CA LEU A 30 -2.65 -19.83 9.49
C LEU A 30 -3.54 -18.92 8.62
N LEU A 31 -3.08 -18.56 7.44
CA LEU A 31 -3.88 -17.82 6.46
C LEU A 31 -5.11 -18.63 6.06
N ASP A 32 -4.95 -19.92 5.79
CA ASP A 32 -6.06 -20.84 5.47
C ASP A 32 -7.05 -20.94 6.64
N GLU A 33 -6.57 -20.99 7.89
CA GLU A 33 -7.44 -20.99 9.08
C GLU A 33 -8.26 -19.70 9.20
N PHE A 34 -7.68 -18.53 8.89
CA PHE A 34 -8.41 -17.26 8.86
C PHE A 34 -9.54 -17.30 7.80
N TRP A 35 -9.24 -17.80 6.60
CA TRP A 35 -10.24 -17.99 5.55
C TRP A 35 -11.32 -19.00 5.93
N ALA A 36 -10.98 -19.99 6.75
CA ALA A 36 -11.91 -20.97 7.32
C ALA A 36 -12.75 -20.43 8.51
N GLY A 37 -12.51 -19.17 8.94
CA GLY A 37 -13.28 -18.50 9.99
C GLY A 37 -12.59 -18.43 11.36
N TYR A 38 -11.31 -18.72 11.46
CA TYR A 38 -10.55 -18.41 12.67
C TYR A 38 -10.55 -16.89 12.89
N PRO A 39 -10.76 -16.37 14.12
CA PRO A 39 -10.93 -14.95 14.35
C PRO A 39 -9.68 -14.14 13.98
N VAL A 40 -9.77 -13.26 12.98
CA VAL A 40 -8.68 -12.40 12.48
C VAL A 40 -8.08 -11.54 13.60
N THR A 41 -8.85 -11.16 14.62
CA THR A 41 -8.37 -10.40 15.77
C THR A 41 -7.25 -11.08 16.54
N ASN A 42 -7.08 -12.41 16.42
CA ASN A 42 -5.96 -13.13 17.02
C ASN A 42 -4.61 -12.78 16.38
N LEU A 43 -4.60 -12.21 15.17
CA LEU A 43 -3.38 -11.76 14.49
C LEU A 43 -2.65 -10.66 15.27
N VAL A 44 -3.35 -9.90 16.13
CA VAL A 44 -2.77 -8.92 17.05
C VAL A 44 -1.63 -9.50 17.89
N ARG A 45 -1.69 -10.80 18.20
CA ARG A 45 -0.63 -11.50 18.96
C ARG A 45 0.73 -11.49 18.22
N LEU A 46 0.73 -11.51 16.90
CA LEU A 46 1.94 -11.37 16.08
C LEU A 46 2.32 -9.90 15.91
N LEU A 47 1.35 -9.03 15.63
CA LEU A 47 1.57 -7.59 15.43
C LEU A 47 2.16 -6.90 16.69
N HIS A 48 1.81 -7.37 17.87
CA HIS A 48 2.29 -6.82 19.16
C HIS A 48 3.35 -7.69 19.84
N SER A 49 3.95 -8.63 19.13
CA SER A 49 4.94 -9.56 19.72
C SER A 49 6.23 -8.88 20.20
N GLY A 50 6.56 -7.70 19.67
CA GLY A 50 7.83 -7.01 19.89
C GLY A 50 9.01 -7.64 19.13
N ASP A 51 8.79 -8.70 18.35
CA ASP A 51 9.77 -9.31 17.45
C ASP A 51 9.51 -8.84 16.00
N ASP A 52 10.51 -8.20 15.40
CA ASP A 52 10.42 -7.61 14.06
C ASP A 52 10.01 -8.63 12.97
N LYS A 53 10.46 -9.89 13.08
CA LYS A 53 10.10 -10.92 12.11
C LYS A 53 8.63 -11.31 12.24
N LEU A 54 8.13 -11.42 13.47
CA LEU A 54 6.72 -11.73 13.74
C LEU A 54 5.80 -10.58 13.35
N VAL A 55 6.20 -9.33 13.62
CA VAL A 55 5.44 -8.16 13.18
C VAL A 55 5.38 -8.11 11.66
N ARG A 56 6.49 -8.37 10.96
CA ARG A 56 6.52 -8.46 9.50
C ARG A 56 5.61 -9.58 8.98
N THR A 57 5.66 -10.76 9.59
CA THR A 57 4.79 -11.89 9.24
C THR A 57 3.32 -11.55 9.47
N GLY A 58 3.01 -10.91 10.60
CA GLY A 58 1.64 -10.45 10.91
C GLY A 58 1.14 -9.40 9.92
N ALA A 59 1.99 -8.45 9.52
CA ALA A 59 1.64 -7.42 8.53
C ALA A 59 1.41 -8.04 7.14
N TRP A 60 2.22 -9.03 6.73
CA TRP A 60 2.00 -9.78 5.51
C TRP A 60 0.68 -10.57 5.56
N LEU A 61 0.44 -11.34 6.62
CA LEU A 61 -0.83 -12.05 6.79
C LEU A 61 -2.03 -11.09 6.70
N LEU A 62 -1.92 -9.93 7.33
CA LEU A 62 -2.99 -8.92 7.32
C LEU A 62 -3.26 -8.40 5.90
N SER A 63 -2.22 -8.20 5.07
CA SER A 63 -2.38 -7.77 3.67
C SER A 63 -3.04 -8.84 2.81
N GLU A 64 -2.76 -10.14 3.06
CA GLU A 64 -3.34 -11.24 2.31
C GLU A 64 -4.82 -11.52 2.67
N LEU A 65 -5.30 -11.02 3.79
CA LEU A 65 -6.68 -11.26 4.25
C LEU A 65 -7.76 -10.47 3.49
N GLY A 66 -7.37 -9.57 2.59
CA GLY A 66 -8.31 -8.77 1.83
C GLY A 66 -9.28 -8.01 2.75
N GLU A 67 -10.59 -8.10 2.49
CA GLU A 67 -11.61 -7.41 3.29
C GLU A 67 -11.69 -7.88 4.76
N LEU A 68 -11.29 -9.12 5.05
CA LEU A 68 -11.24 -9.62 6.44
C LEU A 68 -10.25 -8.83 7.29
N GLY A 69 -9.20 -8.27 6.68
CA GLY A 69 -8.23 -7.39 7.32
C GLY A 69 -8.82 -6.11 7.90
N GLY A 70 -10.00 -5.71 7.42
CA GLY A 70 -10.74 -4.55 7.93
C GLY A 70 -11.06 -4.63 9.43
N ALA A 71 -11.15 -5.84 9.99
CA ALA A 71 -11.33 -6.05 11.43
C ALA A 71 -10.16 -5.47 12.27
N LEU A 72 -8.98 -5.30 11.67
CA LEU A 72 -7.77 -4.77 12.30
C LEU A 72 -7.33 -3.43 11.71
N ILE A 73 -8.19 -2.69 11.05
CA ILE A 73 -7.86 -1.39 10.46
C ILE A 73 -7.30 -0.40 11.50
N GLY A 74 -7.66 -0.55 12.77
CA GLY A 74 -7.14 0.24 13.87
C GLY A 74 -5.65 0.03 14.18
N GLU A 75 -5.06 -1.10 13.76
CA GLU A 75 -3.64 -1.40 13.93
C GLU A 75 -2.77 -0.75 12.84
N VAL A 76 -3.37 -0.44 11.69
CA VAL A 76 -2.66 -0.02 10.47
C VAL A 76 -1.86 1.28 10.64
N PRO A 77 -2.32 2.32 11.38
CA PRO A 77 -1.52 3.53 11.61
C PRO A 77 -0.13 3.25 12.20
N ALA A 78 -0.04 2.29 13.13
CA ALA A 78 1.24 1.88 13.73
C ALA A 78 2.11 1.13 12.71
N LEU A 79 1.52 0.29 11.86
CA LEU A 79 2.21 -0.45 10.81
C LEU A 79 2.76 0.48 9.72
N LEU A 80 2.02 1.51 9.30
CA LEU A 80 2.49 2.53 8.34
C LEU A 80 3.66 3.37 8.89
N SER A 81 3.83 3.45 10.21
CA SER A 81 4.93 4.16 10.88
C SER A 81 6.05 3.23 11.34
N HIS A 82 5.98 1.93 11.03
CA HIS A 82 6.93 0.94 11.54
C HIS A 82 8.33 1.16 10.93
N PRO A 83 9.44 0.96 11.70
CA PRO A 83 10.79 1.14 11.19
C PRO A 83 11.13 0.20 10.03
N LEU A 84 10.60 -1.02 10.01
CA LEU A 84 10.81 -1.98 8.93
C LEU A 84 10.00 -1.60 7.68
N ARG A 85 10.71 -1.44 6.55
CA ARG A 85 10.09 -1.11 5.25
C ARG A 85 9.03 -2.12 4.81
N GLN A 86 9.26 -3.43 5.06
CA GLN A 86 8.32 -4.47 4.66
C GLN A 86 6.98 -4.36 5.39
N VAL A 87 6.99 -3.94 6.66
CA VAL A 87 5.77 -3.73 7.43
C VAL A 87 4.97 -2.57 6.85
N ARG A 88 5.63 -1.44 6.54
CA ARG A 88 4.97 -0.30 5.88
C ARG A 88 4.43 -0.68 4.50
N PHE A 89 5.20 -1.46 3.73
CA PHE A 89 4.81 -1.96 2.41
C PHE A 89 3.51 -2.75 2.46
N PHE A 90 3.40 -3.74 3.34
CA PHE A 90 2.18 -4.56 3.49
C PHE A 90 1.01 -3.75 4.07
N ALA A 91 1.27 -2.79 4.96
CA ALA A 91 0.22 -1.96 5.53
C ALA A 91 -0.51 -1.09 4.48
N ILE A 92 0.16 -0.70 3.39
CA ILE A 92 -0.43 0.05 2.28
C ILE A 92 -1.54 -0.77 1.59
N ASP A 93 -1.35 -2.07 1.37
CA ASP A 93 -2.37 -2.95 0.80
C ASP A 93 -3.62 -3.04 1.68
N VAL A 94 -3.41 -3.09 3.00
CA VAL A 94 -4.54 -3.10 3.93
C VAL A 94 -5.36 -1.82 3.82
N VAL A 95 -4.71 -0.66 3.64
CA VAL A 95 -5.40 0.61 3.42
C VAL A 95 -6.12 0.64 2.08
N LEU A 96 -5.51 0.13 1.02
CA LEU A 96 -6.11 0.08 -0.31
C LEU A 96 -7.45 -0.67 -0.28
N VAL A 97 -7.46 -1.86 0.32
CA VAL A 97 -8.64 -2.73 0.33
C VAL A 97 -9.68 -2.28 1.37
N ASN A 98 -9.23 -1.83 2.55
CA ASN A 98 -10.11 -1.60 3.70
C ASN A 98 -10.32 -0.12 4.06
N GLY A 99 -9.54 0.80 3.49
CA GLY A 99 -9.71 2.24 3.70
C GLY A 99 -11.07 2.71 3.17
N ARG A 100 -11.81 3.45 3.99
CA ARG A 100 -13.11 4.05 3.61
C ARG A 100 -13.00 5.56 3.75
N THR A 101 -13.97 6.29 3.21
CA THR A 101 -13.97 7.77 3.24
C THR A 101 -13.82 8.37 4.64
N TRP A 102 -14.31 7.69 5.67
CA TRP A 102 -14.12 8.11 7.07
C TRP A 102 -12.73 7.79 7.65
N ASN A 103 -11.90 7.05 6.91
CA ASN A 103 -10.51 6.79 7.25
C ASN A 103 -9.55 7.81 6.61
N GLY A 104 -10.02 9.02 6.26
CA GLY A 104 -9.22 10.06 5.61
C GLY A 104 -7.82 10.27 6.22
N PRO A 105 -7.66 10.38 7.55
CA PRO A 105 -6.33 10.49 8.17
C PRO A 105 -5.41 9.29 7.89
N LEU A 106 -5.94 8.06 7.83
CA LEU A 106 -5.17 6.86 7.51
C LEU A 106 -4.71 6.86 6.04
N ILE A 107 -5.62 7.25 5.13
CA ILE A 107 -5.30 7.41 3.70
C ILE A 107 -4.26 8.52 3.51
N ALA A 108 -4.38 9.63 4.21
CA ALA A 108 -3.39 10.72 4.21
C ALA A 108 -2.02 10.24 4.70
N GLN A 109 -1.98 9.40 5.74
CA GLN A 109 -0.74 8.78 6.23
C GLN A 109 -0.10 7.90 5.16
N THR A 110 -0.92 7.12 4.42
CA THR A 110 -0.44 6.32 3.27
C THR A 110 0.13 7.21 2.17
N MET A 111 -0.56 8.29 1.78
CA MET A 111 -0.06 9.26 0.80
C MET A 111 1.27 9.89 1.24
N ASN A 112 1.45 10.17 2.54
CA ASN A 112 2.69 10.71 3.08
C ASN A 112 3.89 9.75 2.94
N LEU A 113 3.68 8.44 2.75
CA LEU A 113 4.74 7.50 2.43
C LEU A 113 5.32 7.68 1.02
N SER A 114 4.78 8.58 0.20
CA SER A 114 5.49 9.08 -1.00
C SER A 114 6.81 9.79 -0.66
N LEU A 115 7.01 10.17 0.61
CA LEU A 115 8.25 10.71 1.17
C LEU A 115 9.15 9.65 1.81
N ASP A 116 8.76 8.36 1.78
CA ASP A 116 9.53 7.28 2.40
C ASP A 116 10.94 7.20 1.84
N PRO A 117 11.98 6.98 2.66
CA PRO A 117 13.35 6.81 2.17
C PRO A 117 13.52 5.58 1.26
N GLU A 118 12.69 4.55 1.43
CA GLU A 118 12.78 3.29 0.70
C GLU A 118 11.96 3.34 -0.61
N SER A 119 12.62 3.17 -1.75
CA SER A 119 11.99 3.18 -3.08
C SER A 119 10.88 2.14 -3.22
N ALA A 120 11.05 0.95 -2.62
CA ALA A 120 10.02 -0.09 -2.63
C ALA A 120 8.71 0.34 -1.94
N VAL A 121 8.79 1.16 -0.87
CA VAL A 121 7.60 1.72 -0.21
C VAL A 121 6.95 2.78 -1.09
N ARG A 122 7.75 3.67 -1.70
CA ARG A 122 7.22 4.67 -2.65
C ARG A 122 6.59 4.03 -3.88
N TRP A 123 7.19 2.94 -4.41
CA TRP A 123 6.59 2.14 -5.47
C TRP A 123 5.21 1.60 -5.07
N LYS A 124 5.08 1.09 -3.84
CA LYS A 124 3.81 0.60 -3.31
C LYS A 124 2.77 1.71 -3.13
N VAL A 125 3.22 2.91 -2.72
CA VAL A 125 2.35 4.10 -2.68
C VAL A 125 1.87 4.47 -4.08
N LEU A 126 2.73 4.37 -5.09
CA LEU A 126 2.34 4.65 -6.48
C LEU A 126 1.23 3.69 -6.94
N GLY A 127 1.35 2.38 -6.64
CA GLY A 127 0.27 1.40 -6.86
C GLY A 127 -1.02 1.77 -6.10
N PHE A 128 -0.90 2.18 -4.84
CA PHE A 128 -2.05 2.68 -4.07
C PHE A 128 -2.72 3.90 -4.73
N LEU A 129 -1.95 4.89 -5.18
CA LEU A 129 -2.47 6.09 -5.85
C LEU A 129 -3.16 5.76 -7.17
N PHE A 130 -2.70 4.72 -7.87
CA PHE A 130 -3.30 4.23 -9.10
C PHE A 130 -4.62 3.49 -8.86
N GLU A 131 -4.66 2.56 -7.89
CA GLU A 131 -5.78 1.64 -7.68
C GLU A 131 -6.87 2.18 -6.74
N ALA A 132 -6.53 3.13 -5.85
CA ALA A 132 -7.48 3.69 -4.88
C ALA A 132 -8.65 4.39 -5.58
N SER A 133 -9.87 4.26 -5.03
CA SER A 133 -11.03 4.96 -5.57
C SER A 133 -10.91 6.48 -5.42
N THR A 134 -11.60 7.22 -6.31
CA THR A 134 -11.67 8.68 -6.25
C THR A 134 -12.08 9.19 -4.86
N GLU A 135 -13.04 8.51 -4.22
CA GLU A 135 -13.51 8.87 -2.89
C GLU A 135 -12.42 8.66 -1.81
N GLN A 136 -11.63 7.58 -1.91
CA GLN A 136 -10.49 7.37 -1.02
C GLN A 136 -9.44 8.46 -1.21
N LEU A 137 -9.05 8.73 -2.47
CA LEU A 137 -8.07 9.78 -2.80
C LEU A 137 -8.51 11.14 -2.28
N ARG A 138 -9.78 11.49 -2.48
CA ARG A 138 -10.37 12.76 -2.01
C ARG A 138 -10.35 12.85 -0.48
N ALA A 139 -10.76 11.79 0.22
CA ALA A 139 -10.75 11.74 1.68
C ALA A 139 -9.33 11.89 2.25
N GLY A 140 -8.35 11.23 1.63
CA GLY A 140 -6.95 11.37 1.97
C GLY A 140 -6.42 12.78 1.75
N ALA A 141 -6.62 13.32 0.55
CA ALA A 141 -6.18 14.67 0.19
C ALA A 141 -6.78 15.75 1.12
N MET A 142 -8.05 15.63 1.49
CA MET A 142 -8.69 16.56 2.45
C MET A 142 -8.07 16.45 3.85
N SER A 143 -7.57 15.28 4.24
CA SER A 143 -7.01 15.03 5.58
C SER A 143 -5.51 15.31 5.67
N LEU A 144 -4.83 15.58 4.55
CA LEU A 144 -3.42 15.96 4.56
C LEU A 144 -3.22 17.33 5.18
N GLU A 145 -2.24 17.43 6.08
CA GLU A 145 -1.73 18.71 6.57
C GLU A 145 -0.95 19.45 5.49
N PRO A 146 -0.84 20.80 5.57
CA PRO A 146 0.00 21.57 4.65
C PRO A 146 1.43 21.05 4.59
N GLY A 147 1.90 20.68 3.39
CA GLY A 147 3.22 20.09 3.20
C GLY A 147 3.46 19.67 1.76
N ARG A 148 4.58 18.98 1.50
CA ARG A 148 5.03 18.59 0.16
C ARG A 148 4.06 17.65 -0.57
N VAL A 149 3.24 16.90 0.15
CA VAL A 149 2.31 15.90 -0.41
C VAL A 149 0.94 16.52 -0.74
N LYS A 150 0.57 17.60 -0.03
CA LYS A 150 -0.78 18.19 -0.11
C LYS A 150 -1.15 18.64 -1.52
N GLU A 151 -0.31 19.47 -2.15
CA GLU A 151 -0.58 20.00 -3.50
C GLU A 151 -0.60 18.89 -4.55
N PRO A 152 0.38 17.95 -4.61
CA PRO A 152 0.31 16.83 -5.53
C PRO A 152 -0.93 15.94 -5.36
N ALA A 153 -1.39 15.71 -4.12
CA ALA A 153 -2.58 14.92 -3.84
C ALA A 153 -3.87 15.65 -4.32
N GLU A 154 -3.99 16.94 -4.07
CA GLU A 154 -5.11 17.75 -4.56
C GLU A 154 -5.11 17.84 -6.10
N TRP A 155 -3.93 17.88 -6.71
CA TRP A 155 -3.78 17.87 -8.16
C TRP A 155 -4.23 16.51 -8.75
N LEU A 156 -3.80 15.38 -8.18
CA LEU A 156 -4.25 14.05 -8.58
C LEU A 156 -5.79 13.93 -8.50
N VAL A 157 -6.39 14.32 -7.36
CA VAL A 157 -7.86 14.24 -7.18
C VAL A 157 -8.60 15.06 -8.23
N ARG A 158 -8.09 16.23 -8.58
CA ARG A 158 -8.70 17.07 -9.62
C ARG A 158 -8.68 16.36 -10.99
N HIS A 159 -7.57 15.73 -11.32
CA HIS A 159 -7.39 15.04 -12.60
C HIS A 159 -7.93 13.60 -12.62
N ASP A 160 -8.48 13.14 -11.52
CA ASP A 160 -9.31 11.93 -11.50
C ASP A 160 -10.74 12.19 -12.01
N ASP A 161 -11.23 13.42 -11.82
CA ASP A 161 -12.56 13.87 -12.29
C ASP A 161 -12.49 14.61 -13.66
N GLU A 162 -11.34 15.23 -13.97
CA GLU A 162 -11.16 16.10 -15.15
C GLU A 162 -9.94 15.67 -15.96
N GLN A 163 -10.12 15.48 -17.26
CA GLN A 163 -9.01 15.10 -18.14
C GLN A 163 -7.81 16.04 -17.96
N PRO A 164 -6.63 15.52 -17.68
CA PRO A 164 -5.43 16.33 -17.51
C PRO A 164 -4.97 16.93 -18.85
N ASP A 165 -4.34 18.12 -18.83
CA ASP A 165 -3.51 18.54 -19.95
C ASP A 165 -2.26 17.63 -20.00
N PRO A 166 -2.04 16.86 -21.08
CA PRO A 166 -0.87 15.99 -21.21
C PRO A 166 0.46 16.72 -20.98
N ARG A 167 0.53 18.01 -21.35
CA ARG A 167 1.74 18.83 -21.16
C ARG A 167 2.01 19.10 -19.68
N ASP A 168 0.97 19.28 -18.86
CA ASP A 168 1.13 19.47 -17.41
C ASP A 168 1.58 18.18 -16.73
N VAL A 169 1.03 17.03 -17.14
CA VAL A 169 1.47 15.71 -16.65
C VAL A 169 2.95 15.48 -16.96
N VAL A 170 3.35 15.69 -18.23
CA VAL A 170 4.76 15.52 -18.65
C VAL A 170 5.67 16.49 -17.91
N ALA A 171 5.29 17.76 -17.79
CA ALA A 171 6.09 18.75 -17.06
C ALA A 171 6.29 18.38 -15.59
N ARG A 172 5.30 17.73 -14.96
CA ARG A 172 5.43 17.24 -13.59
C ARG A 172 6.31 15.99 -13.52
N LEU A 173 6.18 15.04 -14.46
CA LEU A 173 7.03 13.85 -14.57
C LEU A 173 8.51 14.21 -14.73
N GLU A 174 8.82 15.27 -15.45
CA GLU A 174 10.18 15.78 -15.70
C GLU A 174 10.64 16.79 -14.62
N GLY A 175 9.75 17.16 -13.70
CA GLY A 175 10.02 18.16 -12.66
C GLY A 175 11.04 17.68 -11.61
N PRO A 176 11.62 18.60 -10.81
CA PRO A 176 12.66 18.26 -9.83
C PRO A 176 12.14 17.59 -8.56
N ASP A 177 10.83 17.65 -8.26
CA ASP A 177 10.25 17.09 -7.04
C ASP A 177 9.77 15.67 -7.25
N LEU A 178 10.42 14.71 -6.58
CA LEU A 178 10.07 13.29 -6.64
C LEU A 178 8.60 13.01 -6.27
N VAL A 179 8.06 13.71 -5.27
CA VAL A 179 6.66 13.51 -4.86
C VAL A 179 5.72 13.93 -5.98
N ALA A 180 5.96 15.10 -6.60
CA ALA A 180 5.18 15.54 -7.75
C ALA A 180 5.27 14.56 -8.92
N ARG A 181 6.47 13.97 -9.17
CA ARG A 181 6.65 12.93 -10.21
C ARG A 181 5.85 11.65 -9.90
N LEU A 182 5.85 11.17 -8.65
CA LEU A 182 5.08 9.99 -8.24
C LEU A 182 3.58 10.19 -8.48
N PHE A 183 3.04 11.34 -8.07
CA PHE A 183 1.62 11.65 -8.29
C PHE A 183 1.29 11.85 -9.78
N ALA A 184 2.20 12.42 -10.56
CA ALA A 184 2.04 12.54 -12.00
C ALA A 184 2.07 11.17 -12.71
N ALA A 185 2.91 10.24 -12.25
CA ALA A 185 2.93 8.88 -12.75
C ALA A 185 1.61 8.13 -12.44
N ALA A 186 1.02 8.35 -11.27
CA ALA A 186 -0.29 7.80 -10.95
C ALA A 186 -1.38 8.37 -11.89
N VAL A 187 -1.37 9.68 -12.17
CA VAL A 187 -2.31 10.28 -13.16
C VAL A 187 -2.06 9.69 -14.56
N ALA A 188 -0.80 9.57 -14.98
CA ALA A 188 -0.46 8.97 -16.27
C ALA A 188 -1.00 7.53 -16.41
N ALA A 189 -0.89 6.73 -15.34
CA ALA A 189 -1.41 5.38 -15.29
C ALA A 189 -2.96 5.33 -15.32
N ARG A 190 -3.61 6.20 -14.55
CA ARG A 190 -5.09 6.26 -14.48
C ARG A 190 -5.74 6.71 -15.80
N TRP A 191 -4.99 7.40 -16.64
CA TRP A 191 -5.43 7.88 -17.97
C TRP A 191 -4.78 7.10 -19.13
N SER A 192 -4.19 5.92 -18.87
CA SER A 192 -3.50 5.12 -19.90
C SER A 192 -4.41 4.62 -21.00
N GLU A 193 -5.68 4.34 -20.71
CA GLU A 193 -6.66 3.93 -21.74
C GLU A 193 -7.00 5.08 -22.69
N GLU A 194 -7.04 6.33 -22.23
CA GLU A 194 -7.37 7.52 -23.04
C GLU A 194 -6.13 8.12 -23.74
N ASP A 195 -4.97 8.11 -23.04
CA ASP A 195 -3.71 8.59 -23.60
C ASP A 195 -2.52 7.71 -23.14
N PRO A 196 -2.25 6.60 -23.85
CA PRO A 196 -1.16 5.68 -23.50
C PRO A 196 0.23 6.33 -23.59
N ASN A 197 0.38 7.48 -24.29
CA ASN A 197 1.69 8.15 -24.34
C ASN A 197 2.12 8.70 -22.98
N LEU A 198 1.18 9.03 -22.09
CA LEU A 198 1.49 9.48 -20.73
C LEU A 198 2.16 8.35 -19.92
N LEU A 199 1.63 7.12 -20.01
CA LEU A 199 2.21 5.96 -19.36
C LEU A 199 3.58 5.59 -19.96
N MET A 200 3.72 5.66 -21.31
CA MET A 200 5.01 5.48 -21.98
C MET A 200 6.05 6.52 -21.52
N HIS A 201 5.63 7.76 -21.24
CA HIS A 201 6.51 8.80 -20.71
C HIS A 201 6.98 8.45 -19.29
N ALA A 202 6.08 7.99 -18.43
CA ALA A 202 6.42 7.50 -17.09
C ALA A 202 7.35 6.27 -17.14
N ALA A 203 7.17 5.37 -18.12
CA ALA A 203 8.04 4.20 -18.33
C ALA A 203 9.46 4.56 -18.78
N ALA A 204 9.71 5.80 -19.22
CA ALA A 204 11.03 6.33 -19.56
C ALA A 204 11.66 7.19 -18.43
N ALA A 205 11.01 7.31 -17.27
CA ALA A 205 11.48 8.13 -16.15
C ALA A 205 12.84 7.66 -15.62
N GLU A 206 13.61 8.60 -15.04
CA GLU A 206 14.90 8.29 -14.40
C GLU A 206 14.68 7.53 -13.07
N ASP A 207 13.61 7.83 -12.35
CA ASP A 207 13.27 7.16 -11.08
C ASP A 207 12.89 5.69 -11.33
N GLU A 208 13.62 4.78 -10.67
CA GLU A 208 13.44 3.33 -10.85
C GLU A 208 12.03 2.88 -10.46
N GLU A 209 11.48 3.40 -9.35
CA GLU A 209 10.14 3.07 -8.88
C GLU A 209 9.05 3.50 -9.86
N ILE A 210 9.17 4.68 -10.50
CA ILE A 210 8.20 5.16 -11.49
C ILE A 210 8.32 4.34 -12.76
N ARG A 211 9.57 4.16 -13.23
CA ARG A 211 9.84 3.39 -14.45
C ARG A 211 9.34 1.94 -14.35
N SER A 212 9.71 1.23 -13.27
CA SER A 212 9.32 -0.17 -13.08
C SER A 212 7.82 -0.34 -12.91
N PHE A 213 7.15 0.61 -12.26
CA PHE A 213 5.70 0.62 -12.14
C PHE A 213 5.01 0.77 -13.50
N ALA A 214 5.40 1.77 -14.28
CA ALA A 214 4.79 2.04 -15.58
C ALA A 214 5.10 0.94 -16.61
N GLN A 215 6.31 0.35 -16.57
CA GLN A 215 6.65 -0.79 -17.43
C GLN A 215 5.84 -2.04 -17.08
N GLY A 216 5.61 -2.32 -15.79
CA GLY A 216 4.75 -3.42 -15.37
C GLY A 216 3.33 -3.29 -15.90
N LEU A 217 2.74 -2.10 -15.86
CA LEU A 217 1.39 -1.88 -16.41
C LEU A 217 1.34 -2.08 -17.94
N LEU A 218 2.37 -1.64 -18.68
CA LEU A 218 2.43 -1.83 -20.12
C LEU A 218 2.61 -3.32 -20.52
N GLU A 219 3.28 -4.13 -19.69
CA GLU A 219 3.44 -5.57 -19.92
C GLU A 219 2.15 -6.36 -19.64
N ASP A 220 1.31 -5.90 -18.71
CA ASP A 220 0.03 -6.55 -18.36
C ASP A 220 -1.08 -6.28 -19.39
N GLU A 221 -0.92 -5.27 -20.26
CA GLU A 221 -1.86 -4.94 -21.34
C GLU A 221 -1.62 -5.74 -22.65
N ASP A 222 -0.44 -6.42 -22.81
CA ASP A 222 -0.08 -7.25 -23.98
C ASP A 222 -0.46 -8.73 -23.75
#